data_27b2e1127e7f6a41132cdf96cb858aef
#
_entry.id   27b2e1127e7f6a41132cdf96cb858aef
#
_cell.length_a   1.000
_cell.length_b   1.000
_cell.length_c   1.000
_cell.angle_alpha   90.00
_cell.angle_beta   90.00
_cell.angle_gamma   90.00
#
_symmetry.space_group_name_H-M   'P 1'
#
loop_
_entity.id
_entity.type
_entity.pdbx_description
1 polymer ?
#
loop_
_entity_poly.entity_id
_entity_poly.type
_entity_poly.pdbx_seq_one_letter_code
_entity_poly.pdbx_strand_id
1 'polypeptide(L)'
;YMKAIQAMGQQGGWPLNVFITPEGIPFYSGTYFPPEKRFNLPSFTDVLIFLTKTWLNEPEKIKKQSEALATAIRESSEREATTDTTETLDFDGEDKAAKLYDSHYDSLNHGFRFQPQNKFPPSMGLSMLLRHYHRTETTSSLEMTKSTLRAMKWGGIYDQIGGGLSRYSTDYRWLVPHFEKMLYDNSLFITALIETFQVTGHQEFADYANDVLHYIDRDMTSGEGGFFSAEDADSEGIEGKFYVWSKEEVESILGRQTSSIVIPFFNITKEGNFEHKNILNQTKNYQDLAKKLGLTEDTVITE
;
A
#
# COMPACT_ATOMS: atom_id res chain seq x y z
N TYR A 1 15.98 -11.98 8.34
CA TYR A 1 16.89 -12.28 7.21
C TYR A 1 17.19 -11.06 6.34
N MET A 2 16.34 -10.00 6.33
CA MET A 2 16.64 -8.75 5.60
C MET A 2 18.00 -8.14 6.02
N LYS A 3 18.31 -8.09 7.33
CA LYS A 3 19.63 -7.67 7.83
C LYS A 3 20.77 -8.56 7.29
N ALA A 4 20.53 -9.85 7.03
CA ALA A 4 21.53 -10.76 6.48
C ALA A 4 21.89 -10.41 5.03
N ILE A 5 20.92 -10.17 4.16
CA ILE A 5 21.19 -9.77 2.77
C ILE A 5 21.91 -8.41 2.70
N GLN A 6 21.55 -7.48 3.58
CA GLN A 6 22.21 -6.17 3.69
C GLN A 6 23.65 -6.30 4.18
N ALA A 7 23.90 -7.17 5.18
CA ALA A 7 25.26 -7.48 5.66
C ALA A 7 26.13 -8.20 4.63
N MET A 8 25.53 -8.88 3.64
CA MET A 8 26.20 -9.43 2.45
C MET A 8 26.51 -8.37 1.37
N GLY A 9 26.18 -7.10 1.62
CA GLY A 9 26.43 -6.00 0.68
C GLY A 9 25.43 -5.91 -0.47
N GLN A 10 24.26 -6.55 -0.35
CA GLN A 10 23.22 -6.53 -1.37
C GLN A 10 22.06 -5.64 -0.93
N GLN A 11 21.36 -5.02 -1.89
CA GLN A 11 20.08 -4.39 -1.60
C GLN A 11 19.03 -5.46 -1.30
N GLY A 12 18.37 -5.35 -0.17
CA GLY A 12 17.20 -6.17 0.14
C GLY A 12 16.01 -5.81 -0.74
N GLY A 13 15.06 -6.72 -0.86
CA GLY A 13 13.85 -6.54 -1.67
C GLY A 13 12.95 -7.77 -1.61
N TRP A 14 11.83 -7.70 -2.30
CA TRP A 14 10.89 -8.81 -2.40
C TRP A 14 10.78 -9.29 -3.85
N PRO A 15 10.69 -10.62 -4.08
CA PRO A 15 10.77 -11.68 -3.06
C PRO A 15 12.17 -11.74 -2.41
N LEU A 16 12.22 -12.17 -1.14
CA LEU A 16 13.47 -12.42 -0.43
C LEU A 16 13.71 -13.92 -0.33
N ASN A 17 14.72 -14.40 -1.05
CA ASN A 17 15.17 -15.79 -1.01
C ASN A 17 16.44 -15.89 -0.16
N VAL A 18 16.44 -16.76 0.84
CA VAL A 18 17.57 -16.97 1.74
C VAL A 18 17.84 -18.45 1.88
N PHE A 19 19.10 -18.84 1.66
CA PHE A 19 19.58 -20.21 1.88
C PHE A 19 20.27 -20.27 3.24
N ILE A 20 19.84 -21.21 4.05
CA ILE A 20 20.21 -21.32 5.46
C ILE A 20 20.82 -22.69 5.74
N THR A 21 21.69 -22.76 6.74
CA THR A 21 22.16 -24.03 7.29
C THR A 21 21.04 -24.74 8.08
N PRO A 22 21.18 -26.01 8.44
CA PRO A 22 20.22 -26.70 9.32
C PRO A 22 19.97 -26.00 10.65
N GLU A 23 20.92 -25.20 11.12
CA GLU A 23 20.85 -24.38 12.35
C GLU A 23 20.13 -23.03 12.11
N GLY A 24 19.63 -22.77 10.88
CA GLY A 24 18.93 -21.55 10.53
C GLY A 24 19.84 -20.34 10.22
N ILE A 25 21.14 -20.56 10.02
CA ILE A 25 22.12 -19.49 9.78
C ILE A 25 22.21 -19.23 8.26
N PRO A 26 22.02 -17.98 7.80
CA PRO A 26 22.06 -17.66 6.38
C PRO A 26 23.49 -17.71 5.83
N PHE A 27 23.65 -18.25 4.61
CA PHE A 27 24.94 -18.30 3.91
C PHE A 27 24.89 -17.79 2.47
N TYR A 28 23.67 -17.70 1.88
CA TYR A 28 23.48 -17.12 0.57
C TYR A 28 22.07 -16.49 0.49
N SER A 29 21.92 -15.44 -0.29
CA SER A 29 20.64 -14.77 -0.46
C SER A 29 20.52 -14.08 -1.81
N GLY A 30 19.31 -13.75 -2.18
CA GLY A 30 18.99 -12.96 -3.35
C GLY A 30 17.51 -12.58 -3.35
N THR A 31 17.12 -11.69 -4.23
CA THR A 31 15.72 -11.31 -4.35
C THR A 31 15.02 -12.20 -5.38
N TYR A 32 15.01 -11.82 -6.62
CA TYR A 32 14.36 -12.57 -7.68
C TYR A 32 15.37 -13.45 -8.44
N PHE A 33 15.01 -14.71 -8.66
CA PHE A 33 15.72 -15.64 -9.55
C PHE A 33 14.78 -16.07 -10.66
N PRO A 34 15.10 -15.80 -11.94
CA PRO A 34 14.26 -16.21 -13.06
C PRO A 34 14.25 -17.75 -13.22
N PRO A 35 13.21 -18.35 -13.83
CA PRO A 35 13.18 -19.78 -14.14
C PRO A 35 14.27 -20.18 -15.15
N GLU A 36 14.60 -19.29 -16.09
CA GLU A 36 15.68 -19.46 -17.05
C GLU A 36 16.63 -18.26 -16.99
N LYS A 37 17.91 -18.49 -17.34
CA LYS A 37 18.94 -17.46 -17.35
C LYS A 37 18.55 -16.29 -18.27
N ARG A 38 18.41 -15.07 -17.71
CA ARG A 38 18.10 -13.84 -18.46
C ARG A 38 18.62 -12.60 -17.74
N PHE A 39 18.81 -11.50 -18.47
CA PHE A 39 19.29 -10.22 -17.93
C PHE A 39 20.54 -10.30 -17.07
N ASN A 40 21.49 -11.19 -17.43
CA ASN A 40 22.70 -11.52 -16.65
C ASN A 40 22.44 -12.11 -15.25
N LEU A 41 21.21 -12.51 -14.94
CA LEU A 41 20.86 -13.23 -13.72
C LEU A 41 20.91 -14.74 -13.98
N PRO A 42 21.49 -15.53 -13.05
CA PRO A 42 21.41 -16.99 -13.12
C PRO A 42 19.97 -17.45 -12.93
N SER A 43 19.61 -18.59 -13.49
CA SER A 43 18.32 -19.20 -13.18
C SER A 43 18.30 -19.72 -11.74
N PHE A 44 17.09 -19.90 -11.18
CA PHE A 44 16.95 -20.50 -9.85
C PHE A 44 17.59 -21.89 -9.79
N THR A 45 17.44 -22.67 -10.85
CA THR A 45 18.07 -24.00 -10.99
C THR A 45 19.61 -23.91 -10.95
N ASP A 46 20.22 -22.94 -11.66
CA ASP A 46 21.68 -22.74 -11.61
C ASP A 46 22.15 -22.42 -10.20
N VAL A 47 21.41 -21.58 -9.49
CA VAL A 47 21.71 -21.23 -8.08
C VAL A 47 21.65 -22.47 -7.20
N LEU A 48 20.60 -23.28 -7.32
CA LEU A 48 20.46 -24.53 -6.55
C LEU A 48 21.61 -25.50 -6.82
N ILE A 49 21.97 -25.71 -8.08
CA ILE A 49 23.08 -26.59 -8.47
C ILE A 49 24.39 -26.05 -7.89
N PHE A 50 24.65 -24.76 -8.02
CA PHE A 50 25.86 -24.14 -7.50
C PHE A 50 25.97 -24.32 -5.98
N LEU A 51 24.90 -23.98 -5.25
CA LEU A 51 24.89 -24.06 -3.78
C LEU A 51 24.99 -25.49 -3.30
N THR A 52 24.34 -26.46 -3.98
CA THR A 52 24.45 -27.88 -3.64
C THR A 52 25.87 -28.36 -3.81
N LYS A 53 26.53 -28.03 -4.94
CA LYS A 53 27.94 -28.40 -5.15
C LYS A 53 28.87 -27.78 -4.10
N THR A 54 28.65 -26.51 -3.75
CA THR A 54 29.43 -25.82 -2.73
C THR A 54 29.24 -26.45 -1.36
N TRP A 55 27.98 -26.77 -1.00
CA TRP A 55 27.67 -27.46 0.25
C TRP A 55 28.36 -28.81 0.38
N LEU A 56 28.37 -29.60 -0.69
CA LEU A 56 28.99 -30.94 -0.69
C LEU A 56 30.51 -30.91 -0.72
N ASN A 57 31.10 -29.97 -1.45
CA ASN A 57 32.54 -29.94 -1.67
C ASN A 57 33.32 -29.03 -0.70
N GLU A 58 32.69 -27.97 -0.21
CA GLU A 58 33.34 -26.96 0.63
C GLU A 58 32.49 -26.62 1.89
N PRO A 59 32.00 -27.61 2.68
CA PRO A 59 31.09 -27.37 3.82
C PRO A 59 31.69 -26.46 4.89
N GLU A 60 32.98 -26.57 5.16
CA GLU A 60 33.68 -25.75 6.16
C GLU A 60 33.74 -24.28 5.73
N LYS A 61 33.82 -24.00 4.44
CA LYS A 61 33.78 -22.63 3.93
C LYS A 61 32.41 -21.98 4.18
N ILE A 62 31.33 -22.72 3.87
CA ILE A 62 29.96 -22.26 4.13
C ILE A 62 29.76 -22.01 5.64
N LYS A 63 30.17 -22.96 6.48
CA LYS A 63 30.05 -22.83 7.93
C LYS A 63 30.80 -21.60 8.45
N LYS A 64 32.02 -21.39 8.06
CA LYS A 64 32.82 -20.21 8.46
C LYS A 64 32.18 -18.90 7.99
N GLN A 65 31.67 -18.85 6.76
CA GLN A 65 30.99 -17.65 6.24
C GLN A 65 29.68 -17.36 6.97
N SER A 66 28.86 -18.39 7.21
CA SER A 66 27.60 -18.23 7.94
C SER A 66 27.81 -17.81 9.39
N GLU A 67 28.79 -18.37 10.09
CA GLU A 67 29.15 -17.97 11.46
C GLU A 67 29.63 -16.51 11.54
N ALA A 68 30.47 -16.08 10.60
CA ALA A 68 30.91 -14.68 10.52
C ALA A 68 29.75 -13.72 10.26
N LEU A 69 28.83 -14.09 9.36
CA LEU A 69 27.64 -13.30 9.10
C LEU A 69 26.70 -13.23 10.32
N ALA A 70 26.47 -14.36 10.98
CA ALA A 70 25.65 -14.40 12.21
C ALA A 70 26.24 -13.50 13.32
N THR A 71 27.56 -13.51 13.45
CA THR A 71 28.27 -12.64 14.42
C THR A 71 28.09 -11.17 14.08
N ALA A 72 28.29 -10.78 12.82
CA ALA A 72 28.10 -9.39 12.36
C ALA A 72 26.68 -8.89 12.57
N ILE A 73 25.68 -9.75 12.30
CA ILE A 73 24.24 -9.41 12.52
C ILE A 73 23.97 -9.22 14.04
N ARG A 74 24.50 -10.12 14.89
CA ARG A 74 24.33 -10.04 16.33
C ARG A 74 24.93 -8.78 16.89
N GLU A 75 26.19 -8.47 16.57
CA GLU A 75 26.87 -7.26 16.99
C GLU A 75 26.15 -5.97 16.55
N SER A 76 25.61 -5.95 15.31
CA SER A 76 24.79 -4.84 14.83
C SER A 76 23.52 -4.68 15.65
N SER A 77 22.84 -5.79 15.97
CA SER A 77 21.60 -5.76 16.76
C SER A 77 21.84 -5.39 18.21
N GLU A 78 22.97 -5.81 18.80
CA GLU A 78 23.36 -5.44 20.16
C GLU A 78 23.71 -3.93 20.27
N ARG A 79 24.37 -3.35 19.26
CA ARG A 79 24.61 -1.90 19.20
C ARG A 79 23.32 -1.08 19.13
N GLU A 80 22.32 -1.59 18.41
CA GLU A 80 20.99 -0.95 18.34
C GLU A 80 20.22 -1.09 19.67
N ALA A 81 20.46 -2.15 20.44
CA ALA A 81 19.76 -2.45 21.70
C ALA A 81 20.36 -1.75 22.96
N THR A 82 21.53 -1.14 22.85
CA THR A 82 22.18 -0.43 23.96
C THR A 82 21.62 0.98 24.20
N THR A 83 20.40 1.26 23.82
CA THR A 83 19.67 2.43 24.32
C THR A 83 19.25 2.18 25.76
N ASP A 84 19.53 3.14 26.61
CA ASP A 84 19.31 3.13 28.07
C ASP A 84 17.84 2.73 28.38
N THR A 85 17.66 1.54 28.95
CA THR A 85 16.34 1.01 29.33
C THR A 85 15.77 1.61 30.60
N THR A 86 16.40 2.64 31.16
CA THR A 86 15.97 3.35 32.36
C THR A 86 15.02 4.51 32.08
N GLU A 87 14.73 4.82 30.79
CA GLU A 87 13.75 5.86 30.45
C GLU A 87 12.34 5.44 30.89
N THR A 88 11.69 6.29 31.65
CA THR A 88 10.27 6.17 31.96
C THR A 88 9.48 6.26 30.64
N LEU A 89 8.46 5.40 30.48
CA LEU A 89 7.54 5.50 29.35
C LEU A 89 6.87 6.89 29.37
N ASP A 90 7.19 7.70 28.38
CA ASP A 90 6.60 9.01 28.14
C ASP A 90 6.04 9.12 26.70
N PHE A 91 5.53 10.29 26.34
CA PHE A 91 5.01 10.56 25.01
C PHE A 91 6.05 11.11 24.01
N ASP A 92 7.34 11.17 24.37
CA ASP A 92 8.39 11.72 23.51
C ASP A 92 8.51 10.94 22.18
N GLY A 93 8.32 9.62 22.23
CA GLY A 93 8.27 8.77 21.03
C GLY A 93 7.13 9.11 20.10
N GLU A 94 5.93 9.37 20.62
CA GLU A 94 4.76 9.78 19.83
C GLU A 94 4.96 11.18 19.23
N ASP A 95 5.49 12.14 20.02
CA ASP A 95 5.76 13.49 19.54
C ASP A 95 6.84 13.53 18.45
N LYS A 96 7.90 12.72 18.59
CA LYS A 96 8.91 12.53 17.55
C LYS A 96 8.32 11.92 16.28
N ALA A 97 7.46 10.92 16.42
CA ALA A 97 6.77 10.30 15.29
C ALA A 97 5.84 11.30 14.60
N ALA A 98 5.04 12.08 15.33
CA ALA A 98 4.18 13.10 14.74
C ALA A 98 4.98 14.16 13.96
N LYS A 99 6.12 14.62 14.48
CA LYS A 99 7.06 15.53 13.78
C LYS A 99 7.64 14.90 12.52
N LEU A 100 7.98 13.59 12.57
CA LEU A 100 8.48 12.87 11.41
C LEU A 100 7.41 12.81 10.31
N TYR A 101 6.16 12.48 10.67
CA TYR A 101 5.03 12.49 9.73
C TYR A 101 4.81 13.88 9.13
N ASP A 102 4.82 14.93 9.94
CA ASP A 102 4.68 16.32 9.48
C ASP A 102 5.78 16.70 8.47
N SER A 103 7.04 16.34 8.74
CA SER A 103 8.18 16.62 7.84
C SER A 103 8.14 15.87 6.51
N HIS A 104 7.41 14.75 6.42
CA HIS A 104 7.25 13.96 5.20
C HIS A 104 5.88 14.17 4.54
N TYR A 105 5.04 15.03 5.08
CA TYR A 105 3.70 15.26 4.55
C TYR A 105 3.73 15.91 3.17
N ASP A 106 3.01 15.32 2.25
CA ASP A 106 2.81 15.85 0.90
C ASP A 106 1.57 16.76 0.89
N SER A 107 1.77 18.05 1.06
CA SER A 107 0.67 19.02 1.11
C SER A 107 -0.08 19.19 -0.22
N LEU A 108 0.51 18.76 -1.34
CA LEU A 108 -0.13 18.86 -2.66
C LEU A 108 -1.04 17.67 -2.98
N ASN A 109 -0.55 16.46 -2.71
CA ASN A 109 -1.27 15.22 -3.05
C ASN A 109 -1.74 14.46 -1.80
N HIS A 110 -1.48 15.00 -0.62
CA HIS A 110 -1.74 14.41 0.68
C HIS A 110 -1.05 13.06 0.91
N GLY A 111 -1.03 12.59 2.17
CA GLY A 111 -0.25 11.41 2.54
C GLY A 111 1.23 11.74 2.73
N PHE A 112 2.09 10.71 2.80
CA PHE A 112 3.46 10.88 3.27
C PHE A 112 4.49 10.28 2.29
N ARG A 113 5.62 10.97 2.11
CA ARG A 113 6.70 10.58 1.20
C ARG A 113 7.85 9.91 1.95
N PHE A 114 7.60 8.72 2.50
CA PHE A 114 8.63 7.91 3.14
C PHE A 114 9.48 7.12 2.14
N GLN A 115 9.02 6.95 0.91
CA GLN A 115 9.69 6.22 -0.15
C GLN A 115 9.84 7.05 -1.42
N PRO A 116 10.85 6.78 -2.26
CA PRO A 116 11.17 7.63 -3.43
C PRO A 116 10.13 7.61 -4.54
N GLN A 117 9.30 6.58 -4.65
CA GLN A 117 8.37 6.42 -5.77
C GLN A 117 6.97 5.98 -5.32
N ASN A 118 6.87 5.02 -4.42
CA ASN A 118 5.60 4.43 -4.02
C ASN A 118 5.02 5.14 -2.80
N LYS A 119 3.70 5.19 -2.71
CA LYS A 119 2.98 5.75 -1.58
C LYS A 119 2.07 4.67 -0.98
N PHE A 120 2.40 4.23 0.23
CA PHE A 120 1.61 3.23 0.95
C PHE A 120 0.54 3.87 1.82
N PRO A 121 -0.63 3.22 2.00
CA PRO A 121 -1.63 3.63 2.96
C PRO A 121 -1.03 3.66 4.37
N PRO A 122 -0.95 4.84 5.02
CA PRO A 122 -0.30 4.97 6.33
C PRO A 122 -1.30 4.75 7.48
N SER A 123 -2.24 3.82 7.36
CA SER A 123 -3.41 3.70 8.24
C SER A 123 -3.06 3.65 9.73
N MET A 124 -2.05 2.88 10.12
CA MET A 124 -1.58 2.87 11.53
C MET A 124 -0.98 4.22 11.97
N GLY A 125 -0.27 4.91 11.07
CA GLY A 125 0.26 6.25 11.33
C GLY A 125 -0.85 7.29 11.49
N LEU A 126 -1.93 7.16 10.70
CA LEU A 126 -3.11 8.03 10.83
C LEU A 126 -3.78 7.84 12.20
N SER A 127 -3.93 6.60 12.65
CA SER A 127 -4.43 6.30 14.00
C SER A 127 -3.54 6.88 15.10
N MET A 128 -2.22 6.84 14.92
CA MET A 128 -1.28 7.51 15.85
C MET A 128 -1.45 9.03 15.83
N LEU A 129 -1.58 9.65 14.66
CA LEU A 129 -1.80 11.10 14.54
C LEU A 129 -3.12 11.55 15.18
N LEU A 130 -4.18 10.75 15.14
CA LEU A 130 -5.44 11.02 15.84
C LEU A 130 -5.25 11.00 17.36
N ARG A 131 -4.46 10.05 17.90
CA ARG A 131 -4.13 10.00 19.33
C ARG A 131 -3.29 11.19 19.75
N HIS A 132 -2.27 11.55 18.94
CA HIS A 132 -1.48 12.75 19.14
C HIS A 132 -2.36 14.01 19.15
N TYR A 133 -3.30 14.16 18.20
CA TYR A 133 -4.28 15.25 18.21
C TYR A 133 -5.12 15.25 19.48
N HIS A 134 -5.66 14.10 19.88
CA HIS A 134 -6.51 14.00 21.08
C HIS A 134 -5.77 14.42 22.36
N ARG A 135 -4.48 14.13 22.46
CA ARG A 135 -3.66 14.48 23.62
C ARG A 135 -3.19 15.94 23.62
N THR A 136 -2.82 16.46 22.44
CA THR A 136 -2.11 17.75 22.31
C THR A 136 -2.92 18.86 21.71
N GLU A 137 -4.09 18.56 21.15
CA GLU A 137 -4.93 19.45 20.32
C GLU A 137 -4.19 20.02 19.09
N THR A 138 -3.11 19.37 18.65
CA THR A 138 -2.33 19.78 17.48
C THR A 138 -3.13 19.54 16.19
N THR A 139 -3.76 20.59 15.68
CA THR A 139 -4.69 20.53 14.53
C THR A 139 -4.06 19.99 13.26
N SER A 140 -2.75 20.20 13.03
CA SER A 140 -2.07 19.65 11.84
C SER A 140 -2.15 18.12 11.78
N SER A 141 -2.05 17.41 12.90
CA SER A 141 -2.21 15.96 12.95
C SER A 141 -3.58 15.48 12.48
N LEU A 142 -4.63 16.19 12.88
CA LEU A 142 -5.99 15.90 12.42
C LEU A 142 -6.17 16.22 10.91
N GLU A 143 -5.67 17.38 10.46
CA GLU A 143 -5.82 17.78 9.06
C GLU A 143 -5.01 16.86 8.12
N MET A 144 -3.80 16.47 8.48
CA MET A 144 -3.03 15.46 7.72
C MET A 144 -3.79 14.15 7.59
N THR A 145 -4.44 13.69 8.68
CA THR A 145 -5.24 12.46 8.69
C THR A 145 -6.43 12.57 7.75
N LYS A 146 -7.28 13.58 7.94
CA LYS A 146 -8.48 13.77 7.11
C LYS A 146 -8.16 13.89 5.63
N SER A 147 -7.17 14.71 5.31
CA SER A 147 -6.79 14.98 3.92
C SER A 147 -6.20 13.74 3.26
N THR A 148 -5.43 12.92 4.00
CA THR A 148 -4.88 11.66 3.48
C THR A 148 -5.98 10.64 3.21
N LEU A 149 -6.93 10.46 4.14
CA LEU A 149 -8.05 9.54 3.96
C LEU A 149 -8.91 9.90 2.75
N ARG A 150 -9.22 11.20 2.58
CA ARG A 150 -9.95 11.69 1.40
C ARG A 150 -9.17 11.47 0.11
N ALA A 151 -7.88 11.78 0.09
CA ALA A 151 -7.05 11.60 -1.10
C ALA A 151 -6.94 10.12 -1.51
N MET A 152 -6.86 9.20 -0.57
CA MET A 152 -6.91 7.76 -0.87
C MET A 152 -8.28 7.35 -1.39
N LYS A 153 -9.38 7.78 -0.77
CA LYS A 153 -10.75 7.43 -1.20
C LYS A 153 -11.08 7.98 -2.59
N TRP A 154 -10.59 9.17 -2.93
CA TRP A 154 -10.85 9.80 -4.23
C TRP A 154 -9.87 9.36 -5.31
N GLY A 155 -8.69 8.88 -4.92
CA GLY A 155 -7.66 8.41 -5.84
C GLY A 155 -8.01 7.11 -6.55
N GLY A 156 -7.22 6.77 -7.57
CA GLY A 156 -7.33 5.49 -8.26
C GLY A 156 -6.85 4.30 -7.42
N ILE A 157 -6.20 4.54 -6.28
CA ILE A 157 -5.84 3.50 -5.31
C ILE A 157 -7.10 2.87 -4.67
N TYR A 158 -8.21 3.58 -4.64
CA TYR A 158 -9.50 3.05 -4.21
C TYR A 158 -10.32 2.62 -5.43
N ASP A 159 -10.88 1.42 -5.40
CA ASP A 159 -11.79 0.96 -6.44
C ASP A 159 -13.12 1.70 -6.32
N GLN A 160 -13.38 2.60 -7.25
CA GLN A 160 -14.53 3.50 -7.23
C GLN A 160 -15.87 2.79 -7.52
N ILE A 161 -15.83 1.55 -8.01
CA ILE A 161 -17.03 0.76 -8.36
C ILE A 161 -17.20 -0.39 -7.38
N GLY A 162 -16.18 -1.24 -7.27
CA GLY A 162 -16.24 -2.45 -6.44
C GLY A 162 -15.98 -2.19 -4.96
N GLY A 163 -15.41 -1.06 -4.63
CA GLY A 163 -14.94 -0.76 -3.27
C GLY A 163 -13.60 -1.42 -2.94
N GLY A 164 -13.08 -1.08 -1.78
CA GLY A 164 -11.80 -1.59 -1.29
C GLY A 164 -10.59 -0.80 -1.80
N LEU A 165 -9.55 -0.85 -0.98
CA LEU A 165 -8.29 -0.15 -1.20
C LEU A 165 -7.26 -1.11 -1.77
N SER A 166 -6.59 -0.71 -2.83
CA SER A 166 -5.42 -1.40 -3.37
C SER A 166 -4.20 -1.21 -2.46
N ARG A 167 -3.22 -2.09 -2.58
CA ARG A 167 -2.10 -2.23 -1.65
C ARG A 167 -1.24 -0.98 -1.50
N TYR A 168 -0.85 -0.33 -2.62
CA TYR A 168 -0.10 0.93 -2.63
C TYR A 168 -0.27 1.63 -3.97
N SER A 169 0.01 2.93 -3.98
CA SER A 169 0.13 3.70 -5.23
C SER A 169 1.57 3.69 -5.72
N THR A 170 1.75 3.49 -7.02
CA THR A 170 3.06 3.56 -7.69
C THR A 170 3.48 5.00 -8.00
N ASP A 171 2.62 5.96 -7.70
CA ASP A 171 2.87 7.39 -7.86
C ASP A 171 2.51 8.21 -6.61
N TYR A 172 2.86 9.50 -6.60
CA TYR A 172 2.57 10.39 -5.47
C TYR A 172 1.14 10.93 -5.41
N ARG A 173 0.33 10.71 -6.46
CA ARG A 173 -1.00 11.31 -6.61
C ARG A 173 -2.13 10.36 -6.19
N TRP A 174 -1.79 9.18 -5.71
CA TRP A 174 -2.75 8.12 -5.40
C TRP A 174 -3.52 7.61 -6.64
N LEU A 175 -2.96 7.78 -7.86
CA LEU A 175 -3.67 7.51 -9.11
C LEU A 175 -3.46 6.07 -9.59
N VAL A 176 -2.21 5.67 -9.81
CA VAL A 176 -1.89 4.35 -10.38
C VAL A 176 -1.54 3.38 -9.27
N PRO A 177 -2.44 2.44 -8.91
CA PRO A 177 -2.16 1.46 -7.86
C PRO A 177 -1.33 0.30 -8.40
N HIS A 178 -0.72 -0.45 -7.49
CA HIS A 178 -0.55 -1.89 -7.66
C HIS A 178 -1.89 -2.52 -7.28
N PHE A 179 -2.55 -3.16 -8.23
CA PHE A 179 -3.98 -3.48 -8.15
C PHE A 179 -4.35 -4.60 -7.16
N GLU A 180 -3.37 -5.25 -6.54
CA GLU A 180 -3.60 -6.21 -5.46
C GLU A 180 -4.36 -5.56 -4.31
N LYS A 181 -5.40 -6.23 -3.76
CA LYS A 181 -6.11 -5.76 -2.57
C LYS A 181 -5.85 -6.72 -1.41
N MET A 182 -5.34 -6.18 -0.30
CA MET A 182 -5.02 -6.96 0.89
C MET A 182 -6.08 -6.78 1.97
N LEU A 183 -6.47 -7.84 2.63
CA LEU A 183 -7.40 -7.77 3.76
C LEU A 183 -6.88 -6.87 4.87
N TYR A 184 -5.59 -6.98 5.22
CA TYR A 184 -5.01 -6.19 6.31
C TYR A 184 -4.97 -4.68 6.00
N ASP A 185 -4.72 -4.27 4.74
CA ASP A 185 -4.73 -2.86 4.35
C ASP A 185 -6.14 -2.29 4.47
N ASN A 186 -7.15 -3.03 4.00
CA ASN A 186 -8.55 -2.63 4.08
C ASN A 186 -9.05 -2.58 5.53
N SER A 187 -8.70 -3.55 6.36
CA SER A 187 -9.06 -3.58 7.78
C SER A 187 -8.46 -2.41 8.58
N LEU A 188 -7.20 -2.09 8.32
CA LEU A 188 -6.54 -0.94 8.95
C LEU A 188 -7.09 0.39 8.43
N PHE A 189 -7.48 0.44 7.15
CA PHE A 189 -8.12 1.62 6.56
C PHE A 189 -9.49 1.89 7.21
N ILE A 190 -10.33 0.85 7.38
CA ILE A 190 -11.60 0.95 8.10
C ILE A 190 -11.36 1.48 9.53
N THR A 191 -10.36 0.95 10.23
CA THR A 191 -10.03 1.40 11.59
C THR A 191 -9.72 2.90 11.63
N ALA A 192 -8.86 3.38 10.73
CA ALA A 192 -8.52 4.79 10.63
C ALA A 192 -9.73 5.67 10.27
N LEU A 193 -10.62 5.20 9.40
CA LEU A 193 -11.85 5.89 9.03
C LEU A 193 -12.81 6.01 10.22
N ILE A 194 -13.05 4.92 10.95
CA ILE A 194 -13.93 4.91 12.13
C ILE A 194 -13.37 5.84 13.22
N GLU A 195 -12.08 5.73 13.53
CA GLU A 195 -11.44 6.62 14.52
C GLU A 195 -11.55 8.10 14.09
N THR A 196 -11.39 8.39 12.79
CA THR A 196 -11.55 9.76 12.28
C THR A 196 -13.00 10.25 12.41
N PHE A 197 -13.98 9.40 12.11
CA PHE A 197 -15.39 9.70 12.34
C PHE A 197 -15.67 10.00 13.82
N GLN A 198 -15.18 9.18 14.73
CA GLN A 198 -15.36 9.35 16.18
C GLN A 198 -14.77 10.69 16.68
N VAL A 199 -13.63 11.12 16.13
CA VAL A 199 -12.98 12.38 16.52
C VAL A 199 -13.66 13.60 15.91
N THR A 200 -14.18 13.48 14.67
CA THR A 200 -14.67 14.65 13.90
C THR A 200 -16.18 14.77 13.82
N GLY A 201 -16.92 13.66 13.93
CA GLY A 201 -18.35 13.59 13.62
C GLY A 201 -18.67 13.74 12.12
N HIS A 202 -17.67 13.77 11.23
CA HIS A 202 -17.90 13.92 9.79
C HIS A 202 -18.39 12.62 9.17
N GLN A 203 -19.66 12.60 8.75
CA GLN A 203 -20.34 11.40 8.24
C GLN A 203 -19.62 10.72 7.07
N GLU A 204 -18.95 11.48 6.20
CA GLU A 204 -18.19 10.93 5.07
C GLU A 204 -17.23 9.80 5.45
N PHE A 205 -16.58 9.88 6.63
CA PHE A 205 -15.65 8.83 7.06
C PHE A 205 -16.36 7.54 7.49
N ALA A 206 -17.56 7.66 8.08
CA ALA A 206 -18.40 6.51 8.36
C ALA A 206 -18.92 5.86 7.07
N ASP A 207 -19.31 6.67 6.08
CA ASP A 207 -19.77 6.19 4.78
C ASP A 207 -18.64 5.45 4.04
N TYR A 208 -17.42 6.01 4.03
CA TYR A 208 -16.25 5.35 3.45
C TYR A 208 -15.92 4.02 4.15
N ALA A 209 -16.05 3.96 5.48
CA ALA A 209 -15.85 2.72 6.23
C ALA A 209 -16.90 1.66 5.85
N ASN A 210 -18.17 2.06 5.71
CA ASN A 210 -19.24 1.17 5.27
C ASN A 210 -19.01 0.63 3.85
N ASP A 211 -18.54 1.46 2.91
CA ASP A 211 -18.21 1.02 1.55
C ASP A 211 -17.16 -0.09 1.56
N VAL A 212 -16.09 0.07 2.37
CA VAL A 212 -15.03 -0.94 2.48
C VAL A 212 -15.52 -2.20 3.19
N LEU A 213 -16.39 -2.07 4.20
CA LEU A 213 -17.02 -3.22 4.87
C LEU A 213 -17.88 -4.02 3.91
N HIS A 214 -18.68 -3.36 3.06
CA HIS A 214 -19.47 -4.04 2.02
C HIS A 214 -18.59 -4.79 1.02
N TYR A 215 -17.47 -4.20 0.62
CA TYR A 215 -16.48 -4.88 -0.23
C TYR A 215 -15.93 -6.14 0.45
N ILE A 216 -15.50 -6.06 1.72
CA ILE A 216 -14.96 -7.22 2.44
C ILE A 216 -16.02 -8.32 2.58
N ASP A 217 -17.26 -7.96 2.93
CA ASP A 217 -18.36 -8.91 3.09
C ASP A 217 -18.68 -9.63 1.77
N ARG A 218 -18.73 -8.89 0.67
CA ARG A 218 -19.09 -9.43 -0.65
C ARG A 218 -17.98 -10.25 -1.30
N ASP A 219 -16.73 -9.74 -1.29
CA ASP A 219 -15.64 -10.26 -2.12
C ASP A 219 -14.56 -11.00 -1.32
N MET A 220 -14.29 -10.58 -0.09
CA MET A 220 -13.23 -11.18 0.73
C MET A 220 -13.73 -12.18 1.77
N THR A 221 -15.03 -12.46 1.82
CA THR A 221 -15.62 -13.43 2.75
C THR A 221 -15.95 -14.72 2.03
N SER A 222 -15.45 -15.85 2.53
CA SER A 222 -15.78 -17.16 1.99
C SER A 222 -17.15 -17.64 2.45
N GLY A 223 -17.79 -18.51 1.68
CA GLY A 223 -19.06 -19.16 2.07
C GLY A 223 -18.98 -19.99 3.37
N GLU A 224 -17.79 -20.32 3.85
CA GLU A 224 -17.54 -21.01 5.10
C GLU A 224 -17.33 -20.08 6.30
N GLY A 225 -17.42 -18.75 6.10
CA GLY A 225 -17.27 -17.72 7.14
C GLY A 225 -15.83 -17.29 7.44
N GLY A 226 -14.85 -17.76 6.67
CA GLY A 226 -13.47 -17.28 6.72
C GLY A 226 -13.25 -16.09 5.77
N PHE A 227 -12.16 -15.35 5.96
CA PHE A 227 -11.79 -14.28 5.05
C PHE A 227 -10.62 -14.69 4.14
N PHE A 228 -10.69 -14.28 2.87
CA PHE A 228 -9.54 -14.35 1.98
C PHE A 228 -8.51 -13.29 2.38
N SER A 229 -7.22 -13.60 2.22
CA SER A 229 -6.14 -12.69 2.63
C SER A 229 -5.85 -11.60 1.61
N ALA A 230 -6.12 -11.86 0.34
CA ALA A 230 -5.84 -10.96 -0.77
C ALA A 230 -6.70 -11.28 -2.00
N GLU A 231 -6.86 -10.29 -2.87
CA GLU A 231 -7.24 -10.43 -4.28
C GLU A 231 -6.02 -10.15 -5.15
N ASP A 232 -5.85 -10.94 -6.21
CA ASP A 232 -4.76 -10.81 -7.15
C ASP A 232 -4.87 -9.50 -7.95
N ALA A 233 -3.74 -8.88 -8.24
CA ALA A 233 -3.65 -7.72 -9.12
C ALA A 233 -3.98 -8.07 -10.58
N ASP A 234 -3.76 -9.32 -10.98
CA ASP A 234 -3.87 -9.80 -12.34
C ASP A 234 -5.26 -10.39 -12.63
N SER A 235 -5.82 -10.00 -13.76
CA SER A 235 -6.98 -10.67 -14.36
C SER A 235 -6.58 -11.17 -15.74
N GLU A 236 -6.78 -12.47 -16.00
CA GLU A 236 -6.39 -13.11 -17.28
C GLU A 236 -4.89 -12.88 -17.62
N GLY A 237 -4.02 -12.81 -16.59
CA GLY A 237 -2.57 -12.61 -16.75
C GLY A 237 -2.16 -11.18 -17.10
N ILE A 238 -3.04 -10.20 -16.89
CA ILE A 238 -2.78 -8.77 -17.12
C ILE A 238 -3.13 -8.00 -15.86
N GLU A 239 -2.13 -7.29 -15.30
CA GLU A 239 -2.33 -6.47 -14.11
C GLU A 239 -3.33 -5.34 -14.36
N GLY A 240 -4.28 -5.18 -13.45
CA GLY A 240 -5.26 -4.11 -13.49
C GLY A 240 -6.37 -4.23 -14.53
N LYS A 241 -6.36 -5.27 -15.39
CA LYS A 241 -7.33 -5.43 -16.49
C LYS A 241 -8.79 -5.30 -16.04
N PHE A 242 -9.13 -5.81 -14.88
CA PHE A 242 -10.48 -5.78 -14.31
C PHE A 242 -10.92 -4.38 -13.88
N TYR A 243 -9.98 -3.51 -13.52
CA TYR A 243 -10.24 -2.22 -12.85
C TYR A 243 -10.18 -1.01 -13.79
N VAL A 244 -9.82 -1.21 -15.07
CA VAL A 244 -9.59 -0.11 -16.01
C VAL A 244 -10.61 -0.09 -17.13
N TRP A 245 -11.04 1.09 -17.55
CA TRP A 245 -12.13 1.31 -18.46
C TRP A 245 -11.74 2.20 -19.65
N SER A 246 -12.17 1.86 -20.85
CA SER A 246 -12.18 2.83 -21.94
C SER A 246 -13.37 3.77 -21.83
N LYS A 247 -13.27 4.95 -22.40
CA LYS A 247 -14.39 5.89 -22.44
C LYS A 247 -15.58 5.30 -23.21
N GLU A 248 -15.31 4.62 -24.29
CA GLU A 248 -16.29 3.98 -25.15
C GLU A 248 -17.05 2.85 -24.41
N GLU A 249 -16.37 2.06 -23.58
CA GLU A 249 -17.03 1.05 -22.73
C GLU A 249 -18.02 1.72 -21.77
N VAL A 250 -17.60 2.79 -21.08
CA VAL A 250 -18.45 3.54 -20.14
C VAL A 250 -19.66 4.15 -20.85
N GLU A 251 -19.47 4.79 -22.00
CA GLU A 251 -20.58 5.35 -22.81
C GLU A 251 -21.55 4.29 -23.30
N SER A 252 -21.05 3.12 -23.69
CA SER A 252 -21.87 2.00 -24.16
C SER A 252 -22.73 1.40 -23.05
N ILE A 253 -22.19 1.30 -21.83
CA ILE A 253 -22.88 0.69 -20.68
C ILE A 253 -23.92 1.64 -20.09
N LEU A 254 -23.52 2.90 -19.85
CA LEU A 254 -24.36 3.87 -19.13
C LEU A 254 -25.32 4.66 -20.02
N GLY A 255 -25.09 4.66 -21.33
CA GLY A 255 -25.81 5.52 -22.24
C GLY A 255 -25.43 7.00 -22.13
N ARG A 256 -26.01 7.83 -22.99
CA ARG A 256 -25.57 9.21 -23.19
C ARG A 256 -25.82 10.12 -21.97
N GLN A 257 -26.94 9.93 -21.28
CA GLN A 257 -27.34 10.80 -20.16
C GLN A 257 -26.40 10.59 -18.96
N THR A 258 -26.37 9.39 -18.40
CA THR A 258 -25.59 9.03 -17.23
C THR A 258 -24.08 9.20 -17.48
N SER A 259 -23.59 8.79 -18.67
CA SER A 259 -22.19 8.97 -19.02
C SER A 259 -21.75 10.43 -19.08
N SER A 260 -22.65 11.39 -19.38
CA SER A 260 -22.34 12.82 -19.36
C SER A 260 -22.03 13.36 -17.96
N ILE A 261 -22.44 12.65 -16.91
CA ILE A 261 -22.16 12.93 -15.50
C ILE A 261 -20.95 12.11 -15.00
N VAL A 262 -20.98 10.81 -15.24
CA VAL A 262 -19.98 9.85 -14.73
C VAL A 262 -18.59 10.10 -15.33
N ILE A 263 -18.50 10.38 -16.64
CA ILE A 263 -17.22 10.65 -17.30
C ILE A 263 -16.44 11.82 -16.68
N PRO A 264 -17.02 13.03 -16.49
CA PRO A 264 -16.33 14.11 -15.85
C PRO A 264 -16.16 13.95 -14.32
N PHE A 265 -16.98 13.14 -13.65
CA PHE A 265 -16.84 12.82 -12.24
C PHE A 265 -15.61 11.97 -11.97
N PHE A 266 -15.47 10.88 -12.69
CA PHE A 266 -14.34 9.95 -12.55
C PHE A 266 -13.14 10.28 -13.45
N ASN A 267 -13.10 11.49 -14.01
CA ASN A 267 -11.97 11.98 -14.81
C ASN A 267 -11.60 11.06 -15.99
N ILE A 268 -12.63 10.48 -16.65
CA ILE A 268 -12.45 9.58 -17.78
C ILE A 268 -12.13 10.39 -19.04
N THR A 269 -11.06 10.04 -19.73
CA THR A 269 -10.67 10.66 -20.99
C THR A 269 -10.56 9.63 -22.12
N LYS A 270 -10.51 10.09 -23.35
CA LYS A 270 -10.32 9.22 -24.52
C LYS A 270 -8.91 8.62 -24.58
N GLU A 271 -7.93 9.40 -24.17
CA GLU A 271 -6.51 9.02 -24.15
C GLU A 271 -6.21 8.03 -23.03
N GLY A 272 -7.02 8.03 -21.96
CA GLY A 272 -6.79 7.27 -20.75
C GLY A 272 -5.70 7.87 -19.85
N ASN A 273 -5.60 7.36 -18.65
CA ASN A 273 -4.55 7.71 -17.67
C ASN A 273 -3.65 6.52 -17.31
N PHE A 274 -3.93 5.33 -17.88
CA PHE A 274 -3.17 4.11 -17.71
C PHE A 274 -3.36 3.19 -18.93
N GLU A 275 -2.29 2.91 -19.69
CA GLU A 275 -2.27 1.99 -20.84
C GLU A 275 -3.44 2.16 -21.83
N HIS A 276 -3.76 3.40 -22.19
CA HIS A 276 -4.88 3.79 -23.07
C HIS A 276 -6.28 3.52 -22.49
N LYS A 277 -6.37 3.19 -21.20
CA LYS A 277 -7.60 3.05 -20.44
C LYS A 277 -7.59 4.02 -19.25
N ASN A 278 -8.67 4.02 -18.48
CA ASN A 278 -8.82 4.91 -17.35
C ASN A 278 -8.94 4.11 -16.05
N ILE A 279 -8.07 4.41 -15.11
CA ILE A 279 -8.29 4.17 -13.70
C ILE A 279 -9.24 5.26 -13.22
N LEU A 280 -10.36 4.86 -12.63
CA LEU A 280 -11.36 5.80 -12.14
C LEU A 280 -10.83 6.54 -10.90
N ASN A 281 -10.96 7.85 -10.89
CA ASN A 281 -10.55 8.69 -9.78
C ASN A 281 -11.42 9.94 -9.70
N GLN A 282 -11.75 10.38 -8.49
CA GLN A 282 -12.56 11.58 -8.28
C GLN A 282 -11.66 12.81 -8.22
N THR A 283 -11.98 13.82 -8.98
CA THR A 283 -11.28 15.13 -8.95
C THR A 283 -12.17 16.25 -8.46
N LYS A 284 -13.44 15.96 -8.20
CA LYS A 284 -14.47 16.92 -7.76
C LYS A 284 -15.44 16.24 -6.80
N ASN A 285 -15.98 17.01 -5.88
CA ASN A 285 -17.16 16.60 -5.13
C ASN A 285 -18.44 16.75 -5.98
N TYR A 286 -19.56 16.25 -5.50
CA TYR A 286 -20.84 16.32 -6.19
C TYR A 286 -21.31 17.75 -6.46
N GLN A 287 -21.10 18.67 -5.53
CA GLN A 287 -21.49 20.08 -5.64
C GLN A 287 -20.74 20.80 -6.75
N ASP A 288 -19.42 20.62 -6.82
CA ASP A 288 -18.58 21.22 -7.86
C ASP A 288 -18.92 20.68 -9.24
N LEU A 289 -19.22 19.37 -9.33
CA LEU A 289 -19.65 18.76 -10.57
C LEU A 289 -21.03 19.27 -10.99
N ALA A 290 -22.00 19.30 -10.09
CA ALA A 290 -23.33 19.83 -10.33
C ALA A 290 -23.28 21.27 -10.86
N LYS A 291 -22.51 22.13 -10.21
CA LYS A 291 -22.29 23.52 -10.66
C LYS A 291 -21.67 23.59 -12.04
N LYS A 292 -20.68 22.74 -12.35
CA LYS A 292 -20.01 22.69 -13.65
C LYS A 292 -20.97 22.26 -14.77
N LEU A 293 -21.88 21.30 -14.48
CA LEU A 293 -22.82 20.77 -15.45
C LEU A 293 -24.14 21.54 -15.51
N GLY A 294 -24.38 22.49 -14.62
CA GLY A 294 -25.65 23.20 -14.53
C GLY A 294 -26.79 22.33 -14.00
N LEU A 295 -26.49 21.32 -13.18
CA LEU A 295 -27.41 20.38 -12.55
C LEU A 295 -27.58 20.65 -11.06
N THR A 296 -28.55 19.98 -10.42
CA THR A 296 -28.63 19.93 -8.96
C THR A 296 -27.70 18.85 -8.40
N GLU A 297 -27.28 19.00 -7.14
CA GLU A 297 -26.48 17.99 -6.45
C GLU A 297 -27.21 16.64 -6.39
N ASP A 298 -28.50 16.66 -6.07
CA ASP A 298 -29.35 15.45 -6.03
C ASP A 298 -29.39 14.72 -7.37
N THR A 299 -29.40 15.45 -8.49
CA THR A 299 -29.32 14.82 -9.82
C THR A 299 -28.01 14.12 -10.04
N VAL A 300 -26.90 14.70 -9.59
CA VAL A 300 -25.56 14.09 -9.74
C VAL A 300 -25.40 12.86 -8.84
N ILE A 301 -26.02 12.85 -7.68
CA ILE A 301 -25.96 11.72 -6.73
C ILE A 301 -26.83 10.53 -7.18
N THR A 302 -27.96 10.81 -7.85
CA THR A 302 -28.94 9.78 -8.23
C THR A 302 -28.63 9.09 -9.58
N GLU A 303 -27.85 9.70 -10.44
CA GLU A 303 -27.42 9.14 -11.74
C GLU A 303 -26.14 8.32 -11.60
#